data_8bbe5c7b1ec99f3fe76f16e325a87b86
#
_entry.id   8bbe5c7b1ec99f3fe76f16e325a87b86
#
_cell.length_a   1.000
_cell.length_b   1.000
_cell.length_c   1.000
_cell.angle_alpha   90.00
_cell.angle_beta   90.00
_cell.angle_gamma   90.00
#
_symmetry.space_group_name_H-M   'P 1'
#
loop_
_entity.id
_entity.type
_entity.pdbx_description
1 polymer ?
#
loop_
_entity_poly.entity_id
_entity_poly.type
_entity_poly.pdbx_seq_one_letter_code
_entity_poly.pdbx_strand_id
1 'polypeptide(L)'
;MNTLNDLAAINQKILADGESLPLVQLKDGSKVQTGTVATMLRNIELYNAGERGDIEQQLEAAIPTVAKVGLFELFPPEEWIAGDNPGRRLVGTLAAKYLAFK
;
A
#
# COMPACT_ATOMS: atom_id res chain seq x y z
N MET A 1 0.90 -11.34 -13.90
CA MET A 1 0.13 -10.20 -13.40
C MET A 1 1.02 -8.97 -13.32
N ASN A 2 0.54 -7.82 -13.77
CA ASN A 2 1.33 -6.59 -13.76
C ASN A 2 0.95 -5.75 -12.54
N THR A 3 1.83 -5.69 -11.55
CA THR A 3 1.58 -5.00 -10.30
C THR A 3 1.26 -3.50 -10.51
N LEU A 4 1.92 -2.85 -11.48
CA LEU A 4 1.64 -1.45 -11.78
C LEU A 4 0.20 -1.24 -12.23
N ASN A 5 -0.32 -2.13 -13.10
CA ASN A 5 -1.69 -2.04 -13.56
C ASN A 5 -2.67 -2.33 -12.43
N ASP A 6 -2.33 -3.28 -11.55
CA ASP A 6 -3.16 -3.60 -10.39
C ASP A 6 -3.26 -2.41 -9.44
N LEU A 7 -2.13 -1.73 -9.17
CA LEU A 7 -2.12 -0.57 -8.30
C LEU A 7 -2.84 0.62 -8.93
N ALA A 8 -2.73 0.79 -10.25
CA ALA A 8 -3.47 1.85 -10.94
C ALA A 8 -4.97 1.66 -10.74
N ALA A 9 -5.46 0.42 -10.89
CA ALA A 9 -6.87 0.12 -10.69
C ALA A 9 -7.30 0.35 -9.24
N ILE A 10 -6.47 -0.06 -8.28
CA ILE A 10 -6.74 0.12 -6.85
C ILE A 10 -6.80 1.61 -6.52
N ASN A 11 -5.86 2.40 -7.05
CA ASN A 11 -5.75 3.82 -6.73
C ASN A 11 -6.88 4.65 -7.34
N GLN A 12 -7.66 4.11 -8.27
CA GLN A 12 -8.83 4.82 -8.83
C GLN A 12 -9.83 5.21 -7.74
N LYS A 13 -9.87 4.50 -6.63
CA LYS A 13 -10.84 4.79 -5.57
C LYS A 13 -10.64 6.15 -4.90
N ILE A 14 -9.47 6.76 -5.05
CA ILE A 14 -9.19 8.09 -4.48
C ILE A 14 -9.34 9.20 -5.51
N LEU A 15 -9.73 8.87 -6.75
CA LEU A 15 -9.83 9.84 -7.85
C LEU A 15 -11.28 10.20 -8.11
N ALA A 16 -11.49 11.46 -8.52
CA ALA A 16 -12.75 11.88 -9.10
C ALA A 16 -12.80 11.48 -10.58
N ASP A 17 -13.98 11.54 -11.18
CA ASP A 17 -14.15 11.20 -12.59
C ASP A 17 -13.24 12.06 -13.46
N GLY A 18 -12.54 11.42 -14.38
CA GLY A 18 -11.67 12.10 -15.32
C GLY A 18 -10.27 12.41 -14.80
N GLU A 19 -10.00 12.13 -13.52
CA GLU A 19 -8.67 12.31 -12.96
C GLU A 19 -7.80 11.08 -13.21
N SER A 20 -6.49 11.30 -13.21
CA SER A 20 -5.52 10.21 -13.29
C SER A 20 -4.30 10.57 -12.46
N LEU A 21 -3.58 9.54 -12.00
CA LEU A 21 -2.35 9.73 -11.23
C LEU A 21 -1.16 9.37 -12.12
N PRO A 22 -0.11 10.20 -12.14
CA PRO A 22 1.06 9.90 -12.95
C PRO A 22 1.88 8.75 -12.37
N LEU A 23 2.65 8.10 -13.24
CA LEU A 23 3.72 7.20 -12.81
C LEU A 23 4.97 8.04 -12.51
N VAL A 24 5.69 7.66 -11.47
CA VAL A 24 6.94 8.32 -11.10
C VAL A 24 8.07 7.33 -11.28
N GLN A 25 9.14 7.77 -11.95
CA GLN A 25 10.33 6.95 -12.12
C GLN A 25 11.31 7.22 -10.98
N LEU A 26 11.76 6.15 -10.35
CA LEU A 26 12.74 6.24 -9.27
C LEU A 26 14.17 6.26 -9.84
N LYS A 27 15.15 6.55 -8.98
CA LYS A 27 16.54 6.67 -9.38
C LYS A 27 17.08 5.40 -10.02
N ASP A 28 16.59 4.23 -9.60
CA ASP A 28 17.02 2.94 -10.13
C ASP A 28 16.35 2.59 -11.47
N GLY A 29 15.53 3.48 -12.01
CA GLY A 29 14.85 3.26 -13.28
C GLY A 29 13.47 2.60 -13.14
N SER A 30 13.14 2.09 -11.96
CA SER A 30 11.81 1.49 -11.76
C SER A 30 10.73 2.56 -11.70
N LYS A 31 9.51 2.18 -12.04
CA LYS A 31 8.35 3.08 -12.01
C LYS A 31 7.41 2.67 -10.90
N VAL A 32 6.84 3.66 -10.22
CA VAL A 32 5.85 3.42 -9.17
C VAL A 32 4.58 4.20 -9.47
N GLN A 33 3.44 3.62 -9.07
CA GLN A 33 2.14 4.27 -9.19
C GLN A 33 1.99 5.26 -8.03
N THR A 34 1.82 6.55 -8.36
CA THR A 34 1.57 7.56 -7.32
C THR A 34 0.18 7.34 -6.71
N GLY A 35 -0.01 7.82 -5.50
CA GLY A 35 -1.28 7.67 -4.79
C GLY A 35 -1.41 6.37 -4.02
N THR A 36 -0.47 5.44 -4.13
CA THR A 36 -0.55 4.15 -3.43
C THR A 36 -0.60 4.31 -1.92
N VAL A 37 0.19 5.25 -1.36
CA VAL A 37 0.16 5.50 0.08
C VAL A 37 -1.21 6.04 0.50
N ALA A 38 -1.76 7.00 -0.25
CA ALA A 38 -3.07 7.56 0.08
C ALA A 38 -4.18 6.50 -0.02
N THR A 39 -4.12 5.65 -1.03
CA THR A 39 -5.09 4.56 -1.17
C THR A 39 -4.94 3.54 -0.05
N MET A 40 -3.71 3.27 0.37
CA MET A 40 -3.46 2.38 1.50
C MET A 40 -4.10 2.93 2.77
N LEU A 41 -3.98 4.23 3.02
CA LEU A 41 -4.62 4.86 4.18
C LEU A 41 -6.14 4.71 4.11
N ARG A 42 -6.73 4.89 2.93
CA ARG A 42 -8.15 4.69 2.73
C ARG A 42 -8.55 3.24 3.02
N ASN A 43 -7.77 2.29 2.53
CA ASN A 43 -8.06 0.87 2.74
C ASN A 43 -7.89 0.48 4.22
N ILE A 44 -6.97 1.11 4.94
CA ILE A 44 -6.85 0.90 6.38
C ILE A 44 -8.14 1.35 7.09
N GLU A 45 -8.69 2.50 6.71
CA GLU A 45 -9.96 2.97 7.28
C GLU A 45 -11.09 1.98 7.02
N LEU A 46 -11.17 1.45 5.78
CA LEU A 46 -12.20 0.48 5.42
C LEU A 46 -12.03 -0.83 6.20
N TYR A 47 -10.81 -1.29 6.34
CA TYR A 47 -10.51 -2.48 7.15
C TYR A 47 -10.94 -2.28 8.60
N ASN A 48 -10.65 -1.09 9.16
CA ASN A 48 -11.02 -0.77 10.54
C ASN A 48 -12.54 -0.69 10.71
N ALA A 49 -13.25 -0.35 9.63
CA ALA A 49 -14.71 -0.31 9.63
C ALA A 49 -15.34 -1.70 9.51
N GLY A 50 -14.54 -2.74 9.30
CA GLY A 50 -15.01 -4.12 9.25
C GLY A 50 -14.93 -4.78 7.89
N GLU A 51 -14.47 -4.07 6.85
CA GLU A 51 -14.37 -4.67 5.52
C GLU A 51 -13.21 -5.67 5.44
N ARG A 52 -13.42 -6.72 4.69
CA ARG A 52 -12.45 -7.81 4.53
C ARG A 52 -12.45 -8.28 3.06
N GLY A 53 -11.62 -9.27 2.75
CA GLY A 53 -11.56 -9.83 1.41
C GLY A 53 -10.77 -8.96 0.47
N ASP A 54 -11.44 -8.23 -0.42
CA ASP A 54 -10.76 -7.37 -1.40
C ASP A 54 -9.87 -6.34 -0.74
N ILE A 55 -10.29 -5.79 0.41
CA ILE A 55 -9.50 -4.81 1.14
C ILE A 55 -8.17 -5.40 1.60
N GLU A 56 -8.19 -6.63 2.09
CA GLU A 56 -6.95 -7.31 2.52
C GLU A 56 -6.02 -7.53 1.34
N GLN A 57 -6.56 -7.94 0.18
CA GLN A 57 -5.77 -8.16 -1.03
C GLN A 57 -5.17 -6.85 -1.54
N GLN A 58 -5.94 -5.76 -1.48
CA GLN A 58 -5.45 -4.45 -1.93
C GLN A 58 -4.35 -3.93 -1.01
N LEU A 59 -4.47 -4.12 0.29
CA LEU A 59 -3.42 -3.74 1.22
C LEU A 59 -2.14 -4.54 0.95
N GLU A 60 -2.27 -5.85 0.73
CA GLU A 60 -1.12 -6.68 0.41
C GLU A 60 -0.45 -6.25 -0.90
N ALA A 61 -1.25 -5.93 -1.92
CA ALA A 61 -0.73 -5.53 -3.22
C ALA A 61 0.07 -4.23 -3.16
N ALA A 62 -0.22 -3.36 -2.19
CA ALA A 62 0.48 -2.08 -2.03
C ALA A 62 1.86 -2.22 -1.38
N ILE A 63 2.12 -3.32 -0.65
CA ILE A 63 3.32 -3.46 0.16
C ILE A 63 4.61 -3.31 -0.64
N PRO A 64 4.80 -4.00 -1.78
CA PRO A 64 6.06 -3.85 -2.52
C PRO A 64 6.36 -2.42 -2.94
N THR A 65 5.33 -1.67 -3.36
CA THR A 65 5.52 -0.29 -3.81
C THR A 65 5.90 0.62 -2.66
N VAL A 66 5.19 0.55 -1.53
CA VAL A 66 5.48 1.44 -0.40
C VAL A 66 6.81 1.08 0.25
N ALA A 67 7.20 -0.21 0.22
CA ALA A 67 8.53 -0.62 0.68
C ALA A 67 9.62 -0.02 -0.20
N LYS A 68 9.41 -0.04 -1.53
CA LYS A 68 10.38 0.48 -2.49
C LYS A 68 10.63 1.97 -2.31
N VAL A 69 9.59 2.74 -1.98
CA VAL A 69 9.76 4.19 -1.78
C VAL A 69 10.26 4.54 -0.38
N GLY A 70 10.51 3.55 0.47
CA GLY A 70 11.16 3.77 1.77
C GLY A 70 10.22 3.96 2.95
N LEU A 71 8.92 3.65 2.79
CA LEU A 71 7.97 3.86 3.87
C LEU A 71 8.36 3.08 5.13
N PHE A 72 8.82 1.83 4.97
CA PHE A 72 9.16 0.97 6.10
C PHE A 72 10.58 1.18 6.63
N GLU A 73 11.38 2.00 5.95
CA GLU A 73 12.65 2.48 6.50
C GLU A 73 12.40 3.63 7.46
N LEU A 74 11.44 4.50 7.11
CA LEU A 74 11.06 5.63 7.95
C LEU A 74 10.18 5.18 9.12
N PHE A 75 9.26 4.26 8.87
CA PHE A 75 8.34 3.70 9.87
C PHE A 75 8.46 2.19 9.86
N PRO A 76 9.38 1.59 10.67
CA PRO A 76 9.60 0.13 10.65
C PRO A 76 8.32 -0.67 10.94
N PRO A 77 8.20 -1.88 10.38
CA PRO A 77 6.99 -2.69 10.58
C PRO A 77 6.62 -2.93 12.04
N GLU A 78 7.60 -3.01 12.93
CA GLU A 78 7.38 -3.22 14.36
C GLU A 78 6.54 -2.09 14.96
N GLU A 79 6.74 -0.86 14.50
CA GLU A 79 5.96 0.28 14.98
C GLU A 79 4.51 0.18 14.54
N TRP A 80 4.27 -0.37 13.34
CA TRP A 80 2.91 -0.56 12.83
C TRP A 80 2.16 -1.63 13.63
N ILE A 81 2.87 -2.70 13.99
CA ILE A 81 2.28 -3.83 14.70
C ILE A 81 1.98 -3.48 16.16
N ALA A 82 2.77 -2.61 16.77
CA ALA A 82 2.69 -2.31 18.21
C ALA A 82 1.45 -1.52 18.61
N GLY A 83 0.77 -0.86 17.66
CA GLY A 83 -0.39 -0.01 17.98
C GLY A 83 -1.70 -0.78 18.03
N ASP A 84 -2.78 -0.04 18.30
CA ASP A 84 -4.13 -0.61 18.44
C ASP A 84 -4.98 -0.55 17.16
N ASN A 85 -4.46 0.08 16.12
CA ASN A 85 -5.19 0.23 14.85
C ASN A 85 -5.13 -1.08 14.06
N PRO A 86 -6.27 -1.79 13.86
CA PRO A 86 -6.23 -3.11 13.22
C PRO A 86 -5.65 -3.11 11.81
N GLY A 87 -6.02 -2.14 10.99
CA GLY A 87 -5.51 -2.06 9.61
C GLY A 87 -4.03 -1.73 9.57
N ARG A 88 -3.58 -0.86 10.46
CA ARG A 88 -2.16 -0.56 10.59
C ARG A 88 -1.37 -1.80 11.01
N ARG A 89 -1.90 -2.59 11.93
CA ARG A 89 -1.26 -3.83 12.37
C ARG A 89 -1.17 -4.85 11.24
N LEU A 90 -2.23 -4.93 10.42
CA LEU A 90 -2.22 -5.82 9.25
C LEU A 90 -1.12 -5.40 8.27
N VAL A 91 -1.03 -4.11 7.96
CA VAL A 91 0.01 -3.59 7.05
C VAL A 91 1.40 -3.92 7.61
N GLY A 92 1.63 -3.70 8.88
CA GLY A 92 2.91 -4.01 9.52
C GLY A 92 3.25 -5.50 9.43
N THR A 93 2.27 -6.36 9.64
CA THR A 93 2.46 -7.81 9.54
C THR A 93 2.81 -8.22 8.12
N LEU A 94 2.09 -7.70 7.13
CA LEU A 94 2.35 -7.97 5.71
C LEU A 94 3.74 -7.47 5.30
N ALA A 95 4.11 -6.28 5.77
CA ALA A 95 5.42 -5.70 5.47
C ALA A 95 6.55 -6.54 6.06
N ALA A 96 6.40 -6.99 7.31
CA ALA A 96 7.41 -7.83 7.95
C ALA A 96 7.62 -9.12 7.17
N LYS A 97 6.55 -9.75 6.70
CA LYS A 97 6.64 -10.96 5.88
C LYS A 97 7.34 -10.67 4.55
N TYR A 98 6.95 -9.60 3.88
CA TYR A 98 7.55 -9.23 2.60
C TYR A 98 9.05 -9.00 2.73
N LEU A 99 9.46 -8.25 3.75
CA LEU A 99 10.87 -7.91 3.95
C LEU A 99 11.69 -9.12 4.37
N ALA A 100 11.09 -10.08 5.07
CA ALA A 100 11.78 -11.31 5.49
C ALA A 100 12.12 -12.21 4.30
N PHE A 101 11.32 -12.17 3.23
CA PHE A 101 11.51 -13.02 2.05
C PHE A 101 12.06 -12.26 0.85
N LYS A 102 12.46 -11.03 1.05
CA LYS A 102 12.99 -10.18 0.00
C LYS A 102 14.41 -10.59 -0.41
#